data_e3377e8a632ba478342a3340c63af49a
#
_entry.id   e3377e8a632ba478342a3340c63af49a
#
_cell.length_a   1.000
_cell.length_b   1.000
_cell.length_c   1.000
_cell.angle_alpha   90.00
_cell.angle_beta   90.00
_cell.angle_gamma   90.00
#
_symmetry.space_group_name_H-M   'P 1'
#
loop_
_entity.id
_entity.type
_entity.pdbx_description
1 polymer ?
#
loop_
_entity_poly.entity_id
_entity_poly.type
_entity_poly.pdbx_seq_one_letter_code
_entity_poly.pdbx_strand_id
1 'polypeptide(L)'
;LLSRGLGDVYKRQGQTLRHDHAFPKGANANLYDVLSQDHLVIRTFERGVEDFTYACGTGTGSLVALLTALGQTSGHGVRVENLGGQLIVDAEQTDGQISALLLTGPATLVCQGHVPDEALPEESTK
;
A
#
# COMPACT_ATOMS: atom_id res chain seq x y z
N LEU A 1 -6.27 16.73 12.59
CA LEU A 1 -5.19 17.68 12.35
C LEU A 1 -3.92 17.14 13.01
N LEU A 2 -3.11 16.42 12.26
CA LEU A 2 -1.76 16.13 12.71
C LEU A 2 -1.04 17.49 12.81
N SER A 3 -0.69 17.92 14.02
CA SER A 3 0.14 19.10 14.19
C SER A 3 1.42 18.91 13.37
N ARG A 4 2.00 19.99 12.82
CA ARG A 4 3.24 19.90 12.03
C ARG A 4 4.33 19.07 12.73
N GLY A 5 4.42 19.11 14.06
CA GLY A 5 5.39 18.35 14.84
C GLY A 5 5.15 16.84 14.84
N LEU A 6 3.91 16.35 14.80
CA LEU A 6 3.61 14.93 14.70
C LEU A 6 3.94 14.38 13.31
N GLY A 7 3.68 15.15 12.25
CA GLY A 7 4.06 14.78 10.88
C GLY A 7 5.55 14.53 10.75
N ASP A 8 6.39 15.39 11.34
CA ASP A 8 7.85 15.24 11.33
C ASP A 8 8.33 14.04 12.14
N VAL A 9 7.64 13.67 13.23
CA VAL A 9 7.94 12.46 14.01
C VAL A 9 7.65 11.21 13.19
N TYR A 10 6.48 11.12 12.57
CA TYR A 10 6.12 9.97 11.73
C TYR A 10 7.02 9.85 10.50
N LYS A 11 7.41 10.98 9.89
CA LYS A 11 8.35 10.98 8.78
C LYS A 11 9.71 10.41 9.19
N ARG A 12 10.24 10.81 10.35
CA ARG A 12 11.49 10.24 10.88
C ARG A 12 11.37 8.76 11.20
N GLN A 13 10.25 8.32 11.77
CA GLN A 13 10.00 6.90 12.03
C GLN A 13 9.96 6.09 10.73
N GLY A 14 9.22 6.57 9.72
CA GLY A 14 9.17 5.96 8.40
C GLY A 14 10.55 5.85 7.77
N GLN A 15 11.34 6.92 7.83
CA GLN A 15 12.70 6.96 7.30
C GLN A 15 13.64 5.97 8.04
N THR A 16 13.54 5.89 9.37
CA THR A 16 14.33 4.96 10.17
C THR A 16 14.00 3.50 9.80
N LEU A 17 12.72 3.14 9.75
CA LEU A 17 12.28 1.79 9.38
C LEU A 17 12.66 1.44 7.94
N ARG A 18 12.55 2.40 7.01
CA ARG A 18 12.91 2.28 5.61
C ARG A 18 14.37 1.84 5.41
N HIS A 19 15.27 2.30 6.27
CA HIS A 19 16.70 2.07 6.22
C HIS A 19 17.21 1.11 7.31
N ASP A 20 16.30 0.38 7.98
CA ASP A 20 16.70 -0.57 9.02
C ASP A 20 17.60 -1.66 8.43
N HIS A 21 18.67 -1.99 9.18
CA HIS A 21 19.67 -2.99 8.77
C HIS A 21 19.09 -4.40 8.58
N ALA A 22 17.92 -4.70 9.17
CA ALA A 22 17.19 -5.94 8.94
C ALA A 22 16.73 -6.08 7.48
N PHE A 23 16.66 -4.96 6.74
CA PHE A 23 16.24 -4.92 5.34
C PHE A 23 17.36 -4.36 4.44
N PRO A 24 18.41 -5.14 4.08
CA PRO A 24 19.58 -4.65 3.35
C PRO A 24 19.27 -3.96 2.01
N LYS A 25 18.15 -4.33 1.39
CA LYS A 25 17.65 -3.68 0.16
C LYS A 25 16.67 -2.55 0.44
N GLY A 26 16.44 -2.25 1.73
CA GLY A 26 15.40 -1.35 2.21
C GLY A 26 13.99 -1.92 2.06
N ALA A 27 13.04 -1.31 2.75
CA ALA A 27 11.64 -1.69 2.75
C ALA A 27 10.73 -0.47 2.69
N ASN A 28 9.48 -0.64 2.28
CA ASN A 28 8.44 0.33 2.58
C ASN A 28 8.07 0.23 4.06
N ALA A 29 7.82 1.35 4.71
CA ALA A 29 7.35 1.38 6.08
C ALA A 29 5.89 1.82 6.10
N ASN A 30 5.01 0.95 6.60
CA ASN A 30 3.58 1.21 6.72
C ASN A 30 3.27 1.56 8.18
N LEU A 31 2.82 2.77 8.42
CA LEU A 31 2.25 3.22 9.70
C LEU A 31 0.73 3.16 9.57
N TYR A 32 0.04 2.59 10.55
CA TYR A 32 -1.40 2.40 10.45
C TYR A 32 -2.11 2.59 11.78
N ASP A 33 -3.41 2.92 11.70
CA ASP A 33 -4.34 2.93 12.81
C ASP A 33 -5.56 2.07 12.48
N VAL A 34 -6.12 1.42 13.49
CA VAL A 34 -7.35 0.65 13.39
C VAL A 34 -8.50 1.50 13.92
N LEU A 35 -9.38 1.96 13.04
CA LEU A 35 -10.58 2.74 13.40
C LEU A 35 -11.73 1.83 13.84
N SER A 36 -11.88 0.69 13.17
CA SER A 36 -12.79 -0.40 13.52
C SER A 36 -12.30 -1.70 12.88
N GLN A 37 -12.96 -2.83 13.12
CA GLN A 37 -12.55 -4.15 12.64
C GLN A 37 -12.19 -4.18 11.14
N ASP A 38 -12.95 -3.49 10.29
CA ASP A 38 -12.74 -3.47 8.84
C ASP A 38 -12.59 -2.04 8.30
N HIS A 39 -12.06 -1.14 9.13
CA HIS A 39 -11.76 0.23 8.75
C HIS A 39 -10.42 0.68 9.31
N LEU A 40 -9.46 0.90 8.43
CA LEU A 40 -8.07 1.19 8.73
C LEU A 40 -7.65 2.53 8.12
N VAL A 41 -6.62 3.13 8.69
CA VAL A 41 -5.88 4.25 8.08
C VAL A 41 -4.44 3.80 7.88
N ILE A 42 -3.84 4.11 6.73
CA ILE A 42 -2.44 3.79 6.43
C ILE A 42 -1.69 5.01 5.93
N ARG A 43 -0.40 5.05 6.26
CA ARG A 43 0.59 5.99 5.71
C ARG A 43 1.83 5.20 5.36
N THR A 44 2.16 5.15 4.07
CA THR A 44 3.32 4.41 3.57
C THR A 44 4.47 5.36 3.28
N PHE A 45 5.58 5.18 4.00
CA PHE A 45 6.86 5.79 3.64
C PHE A 45 7.53 4.87 2.62
N GLU A 46 7.64 5.34 1.38
CA GLU A 46 7.90 4.46 0.24
C GLU A 46 9.37 4.51 -0.19
N ARG A 47 9.92 3.31 -0.37
CA ARG A 47 11.27 3.11 -0.91
C ARG A 47 11.36 3.66 -2.34
N GLY A 48 12.36 4.52 -2.59
CA GLY A 48 12.57 5.16 -3.89
C GLY A 48 11.87 6.51 -4.02
N VAL A 49 10.80 6.75 -3.26
CA VAL A 49 10.16 8.06 -3.13
C VAL A 49 10.77 8.83 -1.95
N GLU A 50 11.13 8.11 -0.88
CA GLU A 50 11.74 8.63 0.34
C GLU A 50 10.87 9.65 1.06
N ASP A 51 9.56 9.47 0.95
CA ASP A 51 8.51 10.25 1.64
C ASP A 51 7.22 9.43 1.71
N PHE A 52 6.20 9.99 2.39
CA PHE A 52 4.86 9.44 2.37
C PHE A 52 4.21 9.61 1.00
N THR A 53 3.66 8.52 0.46
CA THR A 53 2.94 8.52 -0.80
C THR A 53 1.43 8.66 -0.59
N TYR A 54 0.73 9.11 -1.62
CA TYR A 54 -0.72 9.28 -1.59
C TYR A 54 -1.47 7.96 -1.46
N ALA A 55 -0.97 6.91 -2.09
CA ALA A 55 -1.47 5.55 -1.96
C ALA A 55 -0.36 4.55 -2.35
N CYS A 56 -0.33 3.41 -1.64
CA CYS A 56 0.54 2.29 -1.96
C CYS A 56 -0.29 1.01 -1.95
N GLY A 57 -0.61 0.47 -3.14
CA GLY A 57 -1.46 -0.71 -3.27
C GLY A 57 -0.88 -1.93 -2.59
N THR A 58 0.43 -2.18 -2.77
CA THR A 58 1.13 -3.31 -2.13
C THR A 58 1.21 -3.16 -0.61
N GLY A 59 1.46 -1.94 -0.11
CA GLY A 59 1.45 -1.64 1.32
C GLY A 59 0.07 -1.87 1.95
N THR A 60 -0.97 -1.38 1.28
CA THR A 60 -2.37 -1.54 1.71
C THR A 60 -2.77 -3.02 1.73
N GLY A 61 -2.48 -3.78 0.66
CA GLY A 61 -2.75 -5.21 0.59
C GLY A 61 -2.00 -6.01 1.65
N SER A 62 -0.72 -5.72 1.87
CA SER A 62 0.10 -6.38 2.89
C SER A 62 -0.42 -6.13 4.31
N LEU A 63 -0.87 -4.91 4.60
CA LEU A 63 -1.46 -4.58 5.90
C LEU A 63 -2.72 -5.41 6.15
N VAL A 64 -3.67 -5.42 5.19
CA VAL A 64 -4.91 -6.17 5.34
C VAL A 64 -4.63 -7.67 5.44
N ALA A 65 -3.73 -8.22 4.61
CA ALA A 65 -3.34 -9.62 4.69
C ALA A 65 -2.82 -10.00 6.08
N LEU A 66 -1.92 -9.18 6.65
CA LEU A 66 -1.37 -9.41 7.97
C LEU A 66 -2.46 -9.35 9.05
N LEU A 67 -3.29 -8.31 9.06
CA LEU A 67 -4.32 -8.14 10.09
C LEU A 67 -5.43 -9.20 9.99
N THR A 68 -5.75 -9.65 8.78
CA THR A 68 -6.67 -10.77 8.56
C THR A 68 -6.08 -12.08 9.09
N ALA A 69 -4.81 -12.36 8.79
CA ALA A 69 -4.12 -13.54 9.32
C ALA A 69 -4.02 -13.54 10.86
N LEU A 70 -3.95 -12.36 11.48
CA LEU A 70 -3.98 -12.18 12.92
C LEU A 70 -5.40 -12.15 13.52
N GLY A 71 -6.45 -12.28 12.71
CA GLY A 71 -7.84 -12.22 13.15
C GLY A 71 -8.30 -10.84 13.62
N GLN A 72 -7.60 -9.77 13.23
CA GLN A 72 -7.93 -8.39 13.61
C GLN A 72 -8.86 -7.71 12.60
N THR A 73 -8.95 -8.21 11.38
CA THR A 73 -9.95 -7.82 10.37
C THR A 73 -10.67 -9.06 9.85
N SER A 74 -11.87 -8.86 9.26
CA SER A 74 -12.63 -9.97 8.66
C SER A 74 -12.00 -10.50 7.37
N GLY A 75 -11.20 -9.66 6.70
CA GLY A 75 -10.69 -9.93 5.37
C GLY A 75 -11.66 -9.63 4.24
N HIS A 76 -12.87 -9.16 4.54
CA HIS A 76 -13.90 -8.89 3.52
C HIS A 76 -14.28 -7.41 3.51
N GLY A 77 -14.11 -6.76 2.36
CA GLY A 77 -14.46 -5.36 2.17
C GLY A 77 -13.75 -4.42 3.14
N VAL A 78 -12.52 -4.75 3.53
CA VAL A 78 -11.74 -3.94 4.48
C VAL A 78 -11.39 -2.61 3.85
N ARG A 79 -11.91 -1.53 4.44
CA ARG A 79 -11.68 -0.15 3.97
C ARG A 79 -10.39 0.39 4.54
N VAL A 80 -9.54 0.90 3.68
CA VAL A 80 -8.24 1.46 4.06
C VAL A 80 -8.10 2.87 3.52
N GLU A 81 -8.04 3.85 4.42
CA GLU A 81 -7.83 5.26 4.08
C GLU A 81 -6.35 5.53 3.85
N ASN A 82 -6.03 5.96 2.65
CA ASN A 82 -4.73 6.50 2.26
C ASN A 82 -4.80 8.03 2.16
N LEU A 83 -3.66 8.70 1.99
CA LEU A 83 -3.63 10.16 1.78
C LEU A 83 -4.38 10.59 0.52
N GLY A 84 -4.35 9.78 -0.54
CA GLY A 84 -4.97 10.06 -1.84
C GLY A 84 -6.39 9.53 -1.99
N GLY A 85 -6.95 8.86 -0.98
CA GLY A 85 -8.30 8.31 -1.03
C GLY A 85 -8.42 6.96 -0.36
N GLN A 86 -9.58 6.33 -0.54
CA GLN A 86 -9.91 5.05 0.06
C GLN A 86 -9.68 3.90 -0.92
N LEU A 87 -9.10 2.82 -0.41
CA LEU A 87 -9.01 1.53 -1.09
C LEU A 87 -9.82 0.50 -0.29
N ILE A 88 -10.34 -0.50 -0.98
CA ILE A 88 -11.03 -1.64 -0.37
C ILE A 88 -10.23 -2.88 -0.70
N VAL A 89 -10.01 -3.73 0.30
CA VAL A 89 -9.25 -4.96 0.14
C VAL A 89 -10.07 -6.15 0.62
N ASP A 90 -10.14 -7.17 -0.21
CA ASP A 90 -10.60 -8.50 0.16
C ASP A 90 -9.39 -9.44 0.23
N ALA A 91 -9.27 -10.16 1.34
CA ALA A 91 -8.21 -11.13 1.59
C ALA A 91 -8.83 -12.51 1.75
N GLU A 92 -8.64 -13.37 0.77
CA GLU A 92 -9.13 -14.74 0.81
C GLU A 92 -8.16 -15.60 1.63
N GLN A 93 -8.73 -16.44 2.50
CA GLN A 93 -7.97 -17.40 3.28
C GLN A 93 -8.33 -18.84 2.86
N THR A 94 -7.30 -19.67 2.71
CA THR A 94 -7.43 -21.10 2.49
C THR A 94 -6.47 -21.81 3.45
N ASP A 95 -6.99 -22.72 4.27
CA ASP A 95 -6.23 -23.46 5.26
C ASP A 95 -5.42 -22.57 6.24
N GLY A 96 -6.00 -21.40 6.61
CA GLY A 96 -5.36 -20.46 7.52
C GLY A 96 -4.27 -19.58 6.90
N GLN A 97 -4.07 -19.67 5.58
CA GLN A 97 -3.12 -18.84 4.84
C GLN A 97 -3.85 -17.89 3.89
N ILE A 98 -3.30 -16.71 3.68
CA ILE A 98 -3.81 -15.78 2.67
C ILE A 98 -3.48 -16.36 1.29
N SER A 99 -4.53 -16.70 0.53
CA SER A 99 -4.42 -17.32 -0.80
C SER A 99 -4.57 -16.30 -1.93
N ALA A 100 -5.34 -15.23 -1.72
CA ALA A 100 -5.52 -14.16 -2.69
C ALA A 100 -5.79 -12.82 -2.02
N LEU A 101 -5.47 -11.74 -2.74
CA LEU A 101 -5.80 -10.37 -2.38
C LEU A 101 -6.44 -9.68 -3.59
N LEU A 102 -7.62 -9.13 -3.38
CA LEU A 102 -8.29 -8.27 -4.35
C LEU A 102 -8.28 -6.84 -3.83
N LEU A 103 -7.71 -5.93 -4.61
CA LEU A 103 -7.66 -4.51 -4.29
C LEU A 103 -8.60 -3.75 -5.21
N THR A 104 -9.53 -3.02 -4.63
CA THR A 104 -10.50 -2.19 -5.34
C THR A 104 -10.28 -0.72 -4.99
N GLY A 105 -10.24 0.14 -5.99
CA GLY A 105 -10.07 1.58 -5.82
C GLY A 105 -10.69 2.37 -6.95
N PRO A 106 -10.88 3.69 -6.78
CA PRO A 106 -11.36 4.56 -7.83
C PRO A 106 -10.34 4.68 -8.96
N ALA A 107 -10.82 4.78 -10.20
CA ALA A 107 -10.00 5.07 -11.35
C ALA A 107 -10.68 6.11 -12.23
N THR A 108 -9.89 7.03 -12.79
CA THR A 108 -10.37 8.07 -13.70
C THR A 108 -9.57 8.01 -14.99
N LEU A 109 -10.24 7.89 -16.13
CA LEU A 109 -9.60 8.02 -17.43
C LEU A 109 -9.25 9.50 -17.67
N VAL A 110 -7.96 9.82 -17.62
CA VAL A 110 -7.47 11.19 -17.76
C VAL A 110 -7.16 11.53 -19.20
N CYS A 111 -6.60 10.58 -19.97
CA CYS A 111 -6.28 10.78 -21.39
C CYS A 111 -6.29 9.44 -22.12
N GLN A 112 -6.37 9.53 -23.44
CA GLN A 112 -6.19 8.41 -24.36
C GLN A 112 -5.20 8.83 -25.42
N GLY A 113 -4.26 7.95 -25.76
CA GLY A 113 -3.23 8.21 -26.76
C GLY A 113 -2.90 6.96 -27.57
N HIS A 114 -2.17 7.15 -28.64
CA HIS A 114 -1.62 6.08 -29.48
C HIS A 114 -0.09 6.08 -29.38
N VAL A 115 0.49 4.91 -29.16
CA VAL A 115 1.94 4.72 -29.21
C VAL A 115 2.27 4.19 -30.60
N PRO A 116 3.05 4.93 -31.42
CA PRO A 116 3.45 4.43 -32.74
C PRO A 116 4.39 3.24 -32.60
N ASP A 117 4.38 2.35 -33.60
CA ASP A 117 5.18 1.10 -33.59
C ASP A 117 6.68 1.35 -33.40
N GLU A 118 7.20 2.43 -33.94
CA GLU A 118 8.60 2.84 -33.79
C GLU A 118 9.02 3.15 -32.34
N ALA A 119 8.07 3.40 -31.45
CA ALA A 119 8.32 3.66 -30.03
C ALA A 119 8.24 2.38 -29.18
N LEU A 120 7.86 1.26 -29.77
CA LEU A 120 7.80 -0.04 -29.09
C LEU A 120 9.17 -0.73 -29.17
N PRO A 121 9.64 -1.39 -28.10
CA PRO A 121 10.85 -2.20 -28.19
C PRO A 121 10.65 -3.32 -29.22
N GLU A 122 11.67 -3.58 -30.07
CA GLU A 122 11.65 -4.74 -30.95
C GLU A 122 11.42 -6.01 -30.10
N GLU A 123 10.43 -6.82 -30.48
CA GLU A 123 10.24 -8.13 -29.84
C GLU A 123 11.53 -8.93 -30.04
N SER A 124 12.26 -9.14 -28.93
CA SER A 124 13.39 -10.07 -28.94
C SER A 124 12.84 -11.46 -29.22
N THR A 125 12.91 -11.89 -30.46
CA THR A 125 12.71 -13.29 -30.88
C THR A 125 13.64 -14.17 -30.05
N LYS A 126 13.06 -14.83 -29.04
CA LYS A 126 13.71 -15.95 -28.35
C LYS A 126 13.28 -17.24 -29.00
#